data_979cbd53eb4362329f01147eb440712b
#
_entry.id   979cbd53eb4362329f01147eb440712b
#
_cell.length_a   1.000
_cell.length_b   1.000
_cell.length_c   1.000
_cell.angle_alpha   90.00
_cell.angle_beta   90.00
_cell.angle_gamma   90.00
#
_symmetry.space_group_name_H-M   'P 1'
#
loop_
_entity.id
_entity.type
_entity.pdbx_description
1 polymer ?
#
loop_
_entity_poly.entity_id
_entity_poly.type
_entity_poly.pdbx_seq_one_letter_code
_entity_poly.pdbx_strand_id
1 'polypeptide(L)'
;MGFSEHMRKASLVGAFFVSVFWQIQALALCPSPGRLPSVEVARVVDGDTLRLADGRNVRLIGINTPELGRDGRRAEPYAVAAQRRLQALVQASDGRVGLVMGRERQDRYGRTLAHAYDTQGLNLEAALLAEGLGFMVAIAPNTALVACHQQAEQQGRQERLGIWRKLTPRSPRSLSQGGFSLIDAKVERVERNRGGYWLEMEGPLVLHIPPQAFEAFDLRALNALVGQRLEPRGWLVDRRGRAGKNQARWMLRVTHPAMLGLSR
;
A
#
# COMPACT_ATOMS: atom_id res chain seq x y z
N MET A 1 24.30 86.11 -10.70
CA MET A 1 23.39 85.19 -11.38
C MET A 1 24.03 83.83 -11.31
N GLY A 2 23.64 83.04 -10.35
CA GLY A 2 24.22 81.77 -10.11
C GLY A 2 23.19 80.66 -10.46
N PHE A 3 23.59 79.70 -11.25
CA PHE A 3 22.83 78.48 -11.49
C PHE A 3 23.49 77.31 -10.72
N SER A 4 22.74 76.83 -9.77
CA SER A 4 23.11 75.72 -8.97
C SER A 4 22.73 74.37 -9.69
N GLU A 5 23.70 73.57 -10.03
CA GLU A 5 23.45 72.20 -10.54
C GLU A 5 23.27 71.25 -9.39
N HIS A 6 22.04 70.74 -9.23
CA HIS A 6 21.76 69.62 -8.37
C HIS A 6 22.04 68.29 -9.10
N MET A 7 23.18 67.68 -8.79
CA MET A 7 23.45 66.27 -9.17
C MET A 7 22.58 65.33 -8.33
N ARG A 8 21.63 64.71 -8.98
CA ARG A 8 20.85 63.59 -8.41
C ARG A 8 21.70 62.35 -8.39
N LYS A 9 22.10 61.91 -7.19
CA LYS A 9 22.71 60.60 -6.98
C LYS A 9 21.61 59.53 -7.09
N ALA A 10 21.61 58.78 -8.17
CA ALA A 10 20.82 57.57 -8.29
C ALA A 10 21.45 56.47 -7.45
N SER A 11 20.79 56.08 -6.37
CA SER A 11 21.19 54.95 -5.54
C SER A 11 20.70 53.66 -6.20
N LEU A 12 21.64 52.85 -6.74
CA LEU A 12 21.40 51.51 -7.24
C LEU A 12 21.24 50.59 -6.03
N VAL A 13 20.01 50.39 -5.58
CA VAL A 13 19.69 49.31 -4.66
C VAL A 13 19.57 48.04 -5.49
N GLY A 14 20.65 47.26 -5.53
CA GLY A 14 20.64 45.92 -6.10
C GLY A 14 19.80 45.00 -5.27
N ALA A 15 18.64 44.67 -5.77
CA ALA A 15 17.81 43.61 -5.18
C ALA A 15 18.48 42.25 -5.41
N PHE A 16 19.16 41.76 -4.37
CA PHE A 16 19.64 40.38 -4.34
C PHE A 16 18.42 39.46 -4.16
N PHE A 17 17.92 38.89 -5.24
CA PHE A 17 16.98 37.77 -5.19
C PHE A 17 17.75 36.53 -4.74
N VAL A 18 17.74 36.26 -3.46
CA VAL A 18 18.16 34.97 -2.92
C VAL A 18 17.06 33.99 -3.29
N SER A 19 17.24 33.28 -4.40
CA SER A 19 16.42 32.11 -4.76
C SER A 19 16.74 31.02 -3.74
N VAL A 20 15.97 30.96 -2.66
CA VAL A 20 15.97 29.79 -1.77
C VAL A 20 15.37 28.64 -2.56
N PHE A 21 16.21 27.87 -3.23
CA PHE A 21 15.86 26.55 -3.72
C PHE A 21 15.58 25.69 -2.46
N TRP A 22 14.32 25.59 -2.10
CA TRP A 22 13.88 24.49 -1.25
C TRP A 22 14.14 23.22 -2.05
N GLN A 23 15.29 22.61 -1.82
CA GLN A 23 15.49 21.24 -2.16
C GLN A 23 14.50 20.45 -1.28
N ILE A 24 13.35 20.11 -1.85
CA ILE A 24 12.50 19.06 -1.33
C ILE A 24 13.38 17.82 -1.45
N GLN A 25 14.12 17.51 -0.38
CA GLN A 25 14.69 16.20 -0.23
C GLN A 25 13.47 15.26 -0.22
N ALA A 26 13.27 14.56 -1.31
CA ALA A 26 12.35 13.43 -1.33
C ALA A 26 12.87 12.49 -0.24
N LEU A 27 12.32 12.59 0.97
CA LEU A 27 12.57 11.65 2.04
C LEU A 27 12.27 10.29 1.45
N ALA A 28 13.30 9.46 1.33
CA ALA A 28 13.11 8.09 0.91
C ALA A 28 12.11 7.46 1.90
N LEU A 29 10.87 7.28 1.45
CA LEU A 29 9.75 6.80 2.29
C LEU A 29 10.09 5.49 2.99
N CYS A 30 10.96 4.68 2.37
CA CYS A 30 11.45 3.44 2.94
C CYS A 30 12.98 3.41 2.96
N PRO A 31 13.58 2.72 3.97
CA PRO A 31 15.03 2.60 4.06
C PRO A 31 15.60 1.96 2.81
N SER A 32 16.66 2.57 2.26
CA SER A 32 17.43 1.95 1.20
C SER A 32 18.25 0.81 1.78
N PRO A 33 18.23 -0.40 1.17
CA PRO A 33 19.03 -1.53 1.63
C PRO A 33 20.52 -1.41 1.23
N GLY A 34 20.93 -0.26 0.68
CA GLY A 34 22.24 -0.06 0.08
C GLY A 34 22.33 -0.67 -1.33
N ARG A 35 23.56 -0.96 -1.78
CA ARG A 35 23.77 -1.47 -3.14
C ARG A 35 23.32 -2.93 -3.26
N LEU A 36 22.28 -3.17 -4.04
CA LEU A 36 21.77 -4.51 -4.36
C LEU A 36 22.30 -5.00 -5.72
N PRO A 37 22.50 -6.32 -5.89
CA PRO A 37 22.62 -6.91 -7.21
C PRO A 37 21.36 -6.59 -8.02
N SER A 38 21.53 -6.00 -9.20
CA SER A 38 20.41 -5.65 -10.07
C SER A 38 20.07 -6.79 -11.02
N VAL A 39 18.76 -6.99 -11.22
CA VAL A 39 18.20 -7.97 -12.18
C VAL A 39 17.45 -7.24 -13.28
N GLU A 40 17.47 -7.82 -14.48
CA GLU A 40 16.77 -7.26 -15.64
C GLU A 40 15.31 -7.62 -15.62
N VAL A 41 14.45 -6.63 -15.87
CA VAL A 41 12.99 -6.77 -15.98
C VAL A 41 12.61 -6.90 -17.45
N ALA A 42 12.12 -8.07 -17.86
CA ALA A 42 11.65 -8.29 -19.22
C ALA A 42 10.34 -7.53 -19.50
N ARG A 43 9.44 -7.45 -18.51
CA ARG A 43 8.21 -6.65 -18.61
C ARG A 43 7.55 -6.42 -17.25
N VAL A 44 6.77 -5.36 -17.14
CA VAL A 44 5.81 -5.14 -16.05
C VAL A 44 4.48 -5.81 -16.43
N VAL A 45 4.02 -6.74 -15.57
CA VAL A 45 2.79 -7.52 -15.83
C VAL A 45 1.56 -6.69 -15.45
N ASP A 46 1.58 -6.13 -14.24
CA ASP A 46 0.57 -5.22 -13.67
C ASP A 46 1.26 -4.26 -12.68
N GLY A 47 0.49 -3.54 -11.86
CA GLY A 47 1.05 -2.55 -10.94
C GLY A 47 1.87 -3.11 -9.78
N ASP A 48 1.86 -4.43 -9.54
CA ASP A 48 2.58 -5.08 -8.44
C ASP A 48 3.26 -6.40 -8.82
N THR A 49 3.41 -6.68 -10.11
CA THR A 49 4.02 -7.91 -10.60
C THR A 49 4.98 -7.65 -11.76
N LEU A 50 6.23 -8.10 -11.60
CA LEU A 50 7.28 -8.02 -12.61
C LEU A 50 7.54 -9.41 -13.21
N ARG A 51 7.88 -9.45 -14.50
CA ARG A 51 8.48 -10.60 -15.16
C ARG A 51 9.95 -10.31 -15.42
N LEU A 52 10.84 -11.07 -14.84
CA LEU A 52 12.29 -10.92 -15.04
C LEU A 52 12.75 -11.61 -16.33
N ALA A 53 13.91 -11.20 -16.82
CA ALA A 53 14.55 -11.81 -18.00
C ALA A 53 14.94 -13.28 -17.77
N ASP A 54 15.24 -13.68 -16.52
CA ASP A 54 15.50 -15.07 -16.14
C ASP A 54 14.26 -15.95 -16.04
N GLY A 55 13.09 -15.41 -16.35
CA GLY A 55 11.83 -16.14 -16.37
C GLY A 55 11.03 -16.14 -15.06
N ARG A 56 11.54 -15.60 -13.94
CA ARG A 56 10.78 -15.49 -12.69
C ARG A 56 9.67 -14.45 -12.79
N ASN A 57 8.52 -14.74 -12.17
CA ASN A 57 7.52 -13.74 -11.85
C ASN A 57 7.76 -13.26 -10.42
N VAL A 58 7.87 -11.95 -10.22
CA VAL A 58 8.07 -11.34 -8.91
C VAL A 58 6.80 -10.60 -8.52
N ARG A 59 6.17 -11.00 -7.41
CA ARG A 59 5.08 -10.28 -6.76
C ARG A 59 5.67 -9.35 -5.72
N LEU A 60 5.42 -8.07 -5.87
CA LEU A 60 5.89 -7.04 -4.95
C LEU A 60 5.19 -7.18 -3.60
N ILE A 61 5.97 -7.19 -2.51
CA ILE A 61 5.49 -7.31 -1.14
C ILE A 61 4.98 -5.95 -0.65
N GLY A 62 3.91 -5.96 0.16
CA GLY A 62 3.47 -4.76 0.86
C GLY A 62 2.51 -3.86 0.08
N ILE A 63 2.23 -4.19 -1.17
CA ILE A 63 1.28 -3.45 -2.00
C ILE A 63 0.28 -4.40 -2.67
N ASN A 64 -0.93 -3.93 -2.88
CA ASN A 64 -1.93 -4.54 -3.77
C ASN A 64 -2.48 -3.45 -4.69
N THR A 65 -2.19 -3.56 -5.97
CA THR A 65 -2.70 -2.61 -6.96
C THR A 65 -4.04 -3.07 -7.53
N PRO A 66 -4.84 -2.15 -8.09
CA PRO A 66 -6.03 -2.53 -8.83
C PRO A 66 -5.70 -3.49 -9.98
N GLU A 67 -6.58 -4.46 -10.22
CA GLU A 67 -6.35 -5.54 -11.18
C GLU A 67 -6.59 -5.07 -12.64
N LEU A 68 -5.67 -5.45 -13.51
CA LEU A 68 -5.91 -5.35 -14.95
C LEU A 68 -7.00 -6.36 -15.34
N GLY A 69 -7.92 -5.93 -16.19
CA GLY A 69 -8.96 -6.82 -16.68
C GLY A 69 -8.37 -8.00 -17.45
N ARG A 70 -8.90 -9.20 -17.20
CA ARG A 70 -8.57 -10.45 -17.89
C ARG A 70 -9.86 -11.24 -18.17
N ASP A 71 -9.86 -12.06 -19.18
CA ASP A 71 -10.96 -12.98 -19.48
C ASP A 71 -12.34 -12.29 -19.58
N GLY A 72 -12.40 -11.15 -20.30
CA GLY A 72 -13.62 -10.36 -20.48
C GLY A 72 -14.00 -9.46 -19.30
N ARG A 73 -13.27 -9.50 -18.20
CA ARG A 73 -13.43 -8.53 -17.11
C ARG A 73 -12.73 -7.22 -17.44
N ARG A 74 -13.38 -6.09 -17.12
CA ARG A 74 -12.80 -4.76 -17.29
C ARG A 74 -11.70 -4.54 -16.25
N ALA A 75 -10.69 -3.75 -16.63
CA ALA A 75 -9.69 -3.27 -15.66
C ALA A 75 -10.35 -2.44 -14.57
N GLU A 76 -9.87 -2.63 -13.34
CA GLU A 76 -10.27 -1.79 -12.22
C GLU A 76 -9.78 -0.35 -12.40
N PRO A 77 -10.45 0.65 -11.83
CA PRO A 77 -9.97 2.03 -11.86
C PRO A 77 -8.52 2.11 -11.36
N TYR A 78 -7.68 2.86 -12.06
CA TYR A 78 -6.24 3.05 -11.82
C TYR A 78 -5.32 1.84 -12.07
N ALA A 79 -5.81 0.67 -12.47
CA ALA A 79 -4.97 -0.48 -12.79
C ALA A 79 -3.92 -0.18 -13.87
N VAL A 80 -4.36 0.41 -14.98
CA VAL A 80 -3.46 0.82 -16.07
C VAL A 80 -2.49 1.92 -15.63
N ALA A 81 -2.94 2.84 -14.77
CA ALA A 81 -2.08 3.89 -14.23
C ALA A 81 -0.97 3.30 -13.33
N ALA A 82 -1.31 2.35 -12.45
CA ALA A 82 -0.35 1.65 -11.60
C ALA A 82 0.70 0.89 -12.44
N GLN A 83 0.26 0.12 -13.45
CA GLN A 83 1.16 -0.59 -14.34
C GLN A 83 2.10 0.37 -15.09
N ARG A 84 1.56 1.45 -15.68
CA ARG A 84 2.37 2.44 -16.42
C ARG A 84 3.38 3.13 -15.51
N ARG A 85 2.99 3.43 -14.27
CA ARG A 85 3.90 4.05 -13.31
C ARG A 85 5.03 3.13 -12.90
N LEU A 86 4.73 1.86 -12.60
CA LEU A 86 5.76 0.86 -12.31
C LEU A 86 6.69 0.66 -13.53
N GLN A 87 6.15 0.64 -14.73
CA GLN A 87 6.94 0.58 -15.97
C GLN A 87 7.89 1.79 -16.09
N ALA A 88 7.41 3.00 -15.81
CA ALA A 88 8.24 4.21 -15.87
C ALA A 88 9.36 4.18 -14.82
N LEU A 89 9.08 3.70 -13.59
CA LEU A 89 10.10 3.54 -12.54
C LEU A 89 11.18 2.53 -12.96
N VAL A 90 10.78 1.40 -13.53
CA VAL A 90 11.73 0.39 -14.04
C VAL A 90 12.56 0.96 -15.20
N GLN A 91 11.95 1.69 -16.13
CA GLN A 91 12.66 2.31 -17.26
C GLN A 91 13.64 3.38 -16.80
N ALA A 92 13.32 4.18 -15.78
CA ALA A 92 14.22 5.16 -15.19
C ALA A 92 15.48 4.52 -14.55
N SER A 93 15.44 3.20 -14.33
CA SER A 93 16.54 2.37 -13.82
C SER A 93 17.14 1.46 -14.92
N ASP A 94 17.12 1.90 -16.17
CA ASP A 94 17.65 1.15 -17.32
C ASP A 94 17.07 -0.27 -17.46
N GLY A 95 15.79 -0.45 -17.11
CA GLY A 95 15.12 -1.74 -17.14
C GLY A 95 15.55 -2.72 -16.05
N ARG A 96 16.21 -2.25 -15.00
CA ARG A 96 16.80 -3.08 -13.93
C ARG A 96 16.28 -2.69 -12.56
N VAL A 97 16.19 -3.68 -11.66
CA VAL A 97 15.77 -3.47 -10.26
C VAL A 97 16.63 -4.29 -9.31
N GLY A 98 16.85 -3.78 -8.10
CA GLY A 98 17.38 -4.55 -6.98
C GLY A 98 16.23 -5.25 -6.25
N LEU A 99 16.43 -6.49 -5.81
CA LEU A 99 15.41 -7.25 -5.08
C LEU A 99 15.84 -7.59 -3.67
N VAL A 100 15.01 -7.28 -2.69
CA VAL A 100 15.13 -7.79 -1.31
C VAL A 100 14.06 -8.86 -1.11
N MET A 101 14.51 -10.10 -0.97
CA MET A 101 13.61 -11.25 -0.86
C MET A 101 12.84 -11.22 0.44
N GLY A 102 11.57 -11.60 0.40
CA GLY A 102 10.76 -11.83 1.58
C GLY A 102 11.29 -12.97 2.46
N ARG A 103 10.87 -13.03 3.73
CA ARG A 103 11.11 -14.18 4.62
C ARG A 103 10.48 -15.45 4.03
N GLU A 104 9.23 -15.37 3.60
CA GLU A 104 8.60 -16.32 2.68
C GLU A 104 8.96 -15.87 1.25
N ARG A 105 9.66 -16.72 0.53
CA ARG A 105 10.27 -16.37 -0.76
C ARG A 105 9.37 -16.59 -1.96
N GLN A 106 8.33 -17.39 -1.81
CA GLN A 106 7.38 -17.72 -2.88
C GLN A 106 5.96 -17.79 -2.35
N ASP A 107 5.01 -17.41 -3.16
CA ASP A 107 3.60 -17.61 -2.87
C ASP A 107 3.11 -18.99 -3.38
N ARG A 108 1.85 -19.31 -3.09
CA ARG A 108 1.20 -20.56 -3.51
C ARG A 108 1.10 -20.74 -5.04
N TYR A 109 1.38 -19.68 -5.80
CA TYR A 109 1.38 -19.70 -7.27
C TYR A 109 2.79 -19.81 -7.86
N GLY A 110 3.81 -19.96 -7.01
CA GLY A 110 5.22 -20.05 -7.41
C GLY A 110 5.84 -18.70 -7.78
N ARG A 111 5.16 -17.56 -7.52
CA ARG A 111 5.75 -16.23 -7.75
C ARG A 111 6.76 -15.93 -6.66
N THR A 112 7.91 -15.39 -7.04
CA THR A 112 8.90 -14.86 -6.10
C THR A 112 8.33 -13.68 -5.33
N LEU A 113 8.46 -13.65 -4.01
CA LEU A 113 8.04 -12.56 -3.14
C LEU A 113 9.25 -11.70 -2.79
N ALA A 114 9.25 -10.43 -3.20
CA ALA A 114 10.35 -9.51 -2.93
C ALA A 114 9.87 -8.06 -2.86
N HIS A 115 10.65 -7.23 -2.18
CA HIS A 115 10.61 -5.77 -2.35
C HIS A 115 11.51 -5.38 -3.50
N ALA A 116 11.07 -4.44 -4.33
CA ALA A 116 11.84 -3.94 -5.46
C ALA A 116 12.36 -2.52 -5.21
N TYR A 117 13.59 -2.30 -5.62
CA TYR A 117 14.26 -1.00 -5.51
C TYR A 117 14.84 -0.61 -6.87
N ASP A 118 14.83 0.68 -7.16
CA ASP A 118 15.57 1.21 -8.30
C ASP A 118 17.08 1.22 -8.04
N THR A 119 17.84 1.66 -9.01
CA THR A 119 19.32 1.74 -8.91
C THR A 119 19.81 2.83 -7.94
N GLN A 120 18.95 3.72 -7.50
CA GLN A 120 19.22 4.78 -6.53
C GLN A 120 18.75 4.42 -5.12
N GLY A 121 18.12 3.27 -4.95
CA GLY A 121 17.62 2.79 -3.65
C GLY A 121 16.21 3.25 -3.29
N LEU A 122 15.44 3.78 -4.26
CA LEU A 122 14.02 4.08 -4.08
C LEU A 122 13.22 2.78 -4.04
N ASN A 123 12.40 2.58 -3.02
CA ASN A 123 11.46 1.46 -2.95
C ASN A 123 10.27 1.72 -3.88
N LEU A 124 10.04 0.80 -4.85
CA LEU A 124 9.04 0.99 -5.90
C LEU A 124 7.62 0.88 -5.37
N GLU A 125 7.38 0.01 -4.38
CA GLU A 125 6.08 -0.14 -3.73
C GLU A 125 5.69 1.14 -2.98
N ALA A 126 6.63 1.74 -2.23
CA ALA A 126 6.38 2.98 -1.52
C ALA A 126 6.09 4.14 -2.47
N ALA A 127 6.79 4.22 -3.61
CA ALA A 127 6.52 5.23 -4.62
C ALA A 127 5.09 5.12 -5.19
N LEU A 128 4.64 3.89 -5.51
CA LEU A 128 3.28 3.66 -5.98
C LEU A 128 2.22 3.97 -4.92
N LEU A 129 2.48 3.60 -3.65
CA LEU A 129 1.57 3.88 -2.53
C LEU A 129 1.43 5.37 -2.28
N ALA A 130 2.52 6.14 -2.32
CA ALA A 130 2.51 7.58 -2.14
C ALA A 130 1.73 8.31 -3.24
N GLU A 131 1.74 7.77 -4.46
CA GLU A 131 0.95 8.28 -5.58
C GLU A 131 -0.51 7.76 -5.59
N GLY A 132 -0.91 6.97 -4.59
CA GLY A 132 -2.27 6.41 -4.50
C GLY A 132 -2.58 5.38 -5.59
N LEU A 133 -1.59 4.63 -6.06
CA LEU A 133 -1.74 3.64 -7.12
C LEU A 133 -1.89 2.20 -6.61
N GLY A 134 -2.05 2.03 -5.31
CA GLY A 134 -2.28 0.75 -4.67
C GLY A 134 -2.70 0.89 -3.21
N PHE A 135 -3.02 -0.23 -2.60
CA PHE A 135 -3.33 -0.36 -1.19
C PHE A 135 -2.14 -1.00 -0.47
N MET A 136 -1.73 -0.44 0.66
CA MET A 136 -0.80 -1.12 1.54
C MET A 136 -1.42 -2.39 2.07
N VAL A 137 -0.67 -3.49 2.01
CA VAL A 137 -1.04 -4.78 2.58
C VAL A 137 0.09 -5.35 3.43
N ALA A 138 -0.25 -5.97 4.55
CA ALA A 138 0.70 -6.58 5.47
C ALA A 138 0.35 -8.06 5.66
N ILE A 139 1.09 -8.93 4.99
CA ILE A 139 0.88 -10.39 5.04
C ILE A 139 2.09 -11.03 5.69
N ALA A 140 1.90 -11.56 6.91
CA ALA A 140 2.95 -12.27 7.61
C ALA A 140 3.37 -13.54 6.83
N PRO A 141 4.69 -13.88 6.82
CA PRO A 141 5.77 -13.28 7.60
C PRO A 141 6.48 -12.07 6.93
N ASN A 142 6.03 -11.62 5.76
CA ASN A 142 6.68 -10.58 4.95
C ASN A 142 6.20 -9.18 5.35
N THR A 143 6.60 -8.70 6.52
CA THR A 143 6.09 -7.45 7.12
C THR A 143 7.16 -6.41 7.42
N ALA A 144 8.39 -6.59 6.92
CA ALA A 144 9.54 -5.77 7.28
C ALA A 144 9.37 -4.27 6.97
N LEU A 145 8.69 -3.92 5.87
CA LEU A 145 8.50 -2.54 5.42
C LEU A 145 7.10 -1.97 5.71
N VAL A 146 6.29 -2.62 6.55
CA VAL A 146 4.91 -2.19 6.81
C VAL A 146 4.84 -0.74 7.27
N ALA A 147 5.69 -0.32 8.21
CA ALA A 147 5.65 1.04 8.75
C ALA A 147 5.86 2.11 7.68
N CYS A 148 6.86 1.94 6.81
CA CYS A 148 7.14 2.92 5.76
C CYS A 148 6.09 2.84 4.63
N HIS A 149 5.57 1.67 4.29
CA HIS A 149 4.47 1.53 3.34
C HIS A 149 3.17 2.18 3.84
N GLN A 150 2.87 2.08 5.16
CA GLN A 150 1.75 2.80 5.77
C GLN A 150 1.93 4.32 5.65
N GLN A 151 3.15 4.82 5.90
CA GLN A 151 3.46 6.24 5.76
C GLN A 151 3.30 6.71 4.32
N ALA A 152 3.79 5.93 3.34
CA ALA A 152 3.64 6.22 1.91
C ALA A 152 2.15 6.26 1.50
N GLU A 153 1.36 5.25 1.91
CA GLU A 153 -0.07 5.25 1.64
C GLU A 153 -0.78 6.43 2.30
N GLN A 154 -0.41 6.78 3.53
CA GLN A 154 -1.00 7.91 4.24
C GLN A 154 -0.78 9.23 3.50
N GLN A 155 0.40 9.43 2.91
CA GLN A 155 0.66 10.58 2.04
C GLN A 155 -0.33 10.61 0.86
N GLY A 156 -0.43 9.52 0.09
CA GLY A 156 -1.35 9.43 -1.04
C GLY A 156 -2.82 9.66 -0.64
N ARG A 157 -3.22 9.20 0.56
CA ARG A 157 -4.57 9.43 1.12
C ARG A 157 -4.81 10.91 1.47
N GLN A 158 -3.87 11.54 2.16
CA GLN A 158 -3.97 12.95 2.57
C GLN A 158 -4.05 13.89 1.37
N GLU A 159 -3.26 13.61 0.35
CA GLU A 159 -3.23 14.36 -0.90
C GLU A 159 -4.36 13.96 -1.87
N ARG A 160 -5.19 12.97 -1.50
CA ARG A 160 -6.29 12.44 -2.33
C ARG A 160 -5.84 12.03 -3.72
N LEU A 161 -4.69 11.35 -3.82
CA LEU A 161 -4.13 10.90 -5.09
C LEU A 161 -4.74 9.57 -5.55
N GLY A 162 -4.70 9.31 -6.84
CA GLY A 162 -5.06 8.04 -7.45
C GLY A 162 -6.42 7.50 -6.96
N ILE A 163 -6.41 6.28 -6.41
CA ILE A 163 -7.59 5.58 -5.88
C ILE A 163 -8.28 6.38 -4.76
N TRP A 164 -7.52 7.16 -3.97
CA TRP A 164 -8.03 7.91 -2.83
C TRP A 164 -8.88 9.14 -3.20
N ARG A 165 -8.95 9.50 -4.49
CA ARG A 165 -9.81 10.61 -4.95
C ARG A 165 -11.29 10.36 -4.73
N LYS A 166 -11.74 9.11 -4.93
CA LYS A 166 -13.16 8.75 -4.94
C LYS A 166 -13.45 7.46 -4.17
N LEU A 167 -12.42 6.86 -3.57
CA LEU A 167 -12.61 5.60 -2.84
C LEU A 167 -13.45 5.85 -1.59
N THR A 168 -14.53 5.10 -1.48
CA THR A 168 -15.32 4.99 -0.25
C THR A 168 -15.21 3.54 0.23
N PRO A 169 -14.80 3.30 1.49
CA PRO A 169 -14.81 1.97 2.06
C PRO A 169 -16.21 1.34 1.96
N ARG A 170 -16.25 0.04 1.72
CA ARG A 170 -17.50 -0.70 1.54
C ARG A 170 -18.17 -0.97 2.89
N SER A 171 -19.48 -0.81 2.97
CA SER A 171 -20.23 -1.32 4.12
C SER A 171 -20.31 -2.86 4.08
N PRO A 172 -20.26 -3.57 5.22
CA PRO A 172 -20.43 -5.02 5.25
C PRO A 172 -21.72 -5.52 4.57
N ARG A 173 -22.77 -4.74 4.64
CA ARG A 173 -24.07 -5.07 4.03
C ARG A 173 -24.07 -4.95 2.49
N SER A 174 -23.13 -4.19 1.92
CA SER A 174 -22.97 -4.05 0.47
C SER A 174 -22.08 -5.12 -0.17
N LEU A 175 -21.53 -6.05 0.63
CA LEU A 175 -20.64 -7.10 0.15
C LEU A 175 -21.43 -8.14 -0.67
N SER A 176 -21.06 -8.32 -1.92
CA SER A 176 -21.75 -9.23 -2.86
C SER A 176 -20.84 -10.26 -3.50
N GLN A 177 -19.52 -9.97 -3.56
CA GLN A 177 -18.50 -10.83 -4.16
C GLN A 177 -17.20 -10.82 -3.34
N GLY A 178 -16.44 -11.90 -3.42
CA GLY A 178 -15.09 -12.02 -2.85
C GLY A 178 -14.08 -11.13 -3.57
N GLY A 179 -12.82 -11.19 -3.14
CA GLY A 179 -11.74 -10.39 -3.66
C GLY A 179 -11.25 -9.32 -2.68
N PHE A 180 -10.28 -8.52 -3.10
CA PHE A 180 -9.73 -7.48 -2.24
C PHE A 180 -10.78 -6.41 -1.94
N SER A 181 -10.85 -5.99 -0.68
CA SER A 181 -11.79 -4.95 -0.24
C SER A 181 -11.23 -4.14 0.91
N LEU A 182 -11.53 -2.85 0.90
CA LEU A 182 -11.43 -1.94 2.01
C LEU A 182 -12.84 -1.76 2.58
N ILE A 183 -13.03 -2.02 3.86
CA ILE A 183 -14.35 -2.06 4.49
C ILE A 183 -14.38 -1.10 5.66
N ASP A 184 -15.48 -0.42 5.88
CA ASP A 184 -15.75 0.37 7.07
C ASP A 184 -16.81 -0.34 7.90
N ALA A 185 -16.44 -0.79 9.12
CA ALA A 185 -17.30 -1.58 9.96
C ALA A 185 -17.01 -1.42 11.46
N LYS A 186 -18.07 -1.52 12.28
CA LYS A 186 -17.96 -1.54 13.74
C LYS A 186 -17.72 -2.96 14.24
N VAL A 187 -16.83 -3.12 15.23
CA VAL A 187 -16.64 -4.38 15.94
C VAL A 187 -17.78 -4.58 16.93
N GLU A 188 -18.52 -5.67 16.80
CA GLU A 188 -19.63 -6.01 17.70
C GLU A 188 -19.18 -6.92 18.84
N ARG A 189 -18.30 -7.89 18.51
CA ARG A 189 -17.83 -8.89 19.48
C ARG A 189 -16.45 -9.42 19.11
N VAL A 190 -15.68 -9.81 20.12
CA VAL A 190 -14.41 -10.53 19.94
C VAL A 190 -14.55 -11.88 20.60
N GLU A 191 -14.28 -12.94 19.86
CA GLU A 191 -14.27 -14.32 20.37
C GLU A 191 -12.92 -14.98 20.14
N ARG A 192 -12.55 -15.87 21.06
CA ARG A 192 -11.36 -16.71 20.98
C ARG A 192 -11.75 -18.18 21.00
N ASN A 193 -11.20 -18.94 20.06
CA ASN A 193 -11.31 -20.41 20.06
C ASN A 193 -10.00 -21.04 19.57
N ARG A 194 -9.98 -22.36 19.37
CA ARG A 194 -8.78 -23.08 18.87
C ARG A 194 -8.32 -22.61 17.49
N GLY A 195 -9.21 -22.03 16.68
CA GLY A 195 -8.90 -21.51 15.34
C GLY A 195 -8.32 -20.10 15.35
N GLY A 196 -8.30 -19.39 16.48
CA GLY A 196 -7.77 -18.05 16.57
C GLY A 196 -8.73 -17.05 17.24
N TYR A 197 -8.53 -15.77 16.96
CA TYR A 197 -9.46 -14.68 17.33
C TYR A 197 -10.38 -14.38 16.15
N TRP A 198 -11.64 -14.12 16.50
CA TRP A 198 -12.70 -13.81 15.58
C TRP A 198 -13.34 -12.49 16.02
N LEU A 199 -13.18 -11.45 15.21
CA LEU A 199 -13.81 -10.16 15.45
C LEU A 199 -15.08 -10.13 14.60
N GLU A 200 -16.22 -10.30 15.22
CA GLU A 200 -17.51 -10.15 14.58
C GLU A 200 -17.77 -8.67 14.36
N MET A 201 -18.05 -8.34 13.13
CA MET A 201 -18.30 -6.97 12.68
C MET A 201 -19.80 -6.77 12.46
N GLU A 202 -20.22 -5.52 12.43
CA GLU A 202 -21.59 -5.21 12.03
C GLU A 202 -21.95 -5.87 10.68
N GLY A 203 -23.12 -6.50 10.60
CA GLY A 203 -23.57 -7.20 9.41
C GLY A 203 -22.89 -8.55 9.17
N PRO A 204 -22.81 -9.05 7.92
CA PRO A 204 -22.39 -10.42 7.64
C PRO A 204 -20.87 -10.59 7.50
N LEU A 205 -20.06 -9.87 8.25
CA LEU A 205 -18.59 -9.88 8.17
C LEU A 205 -17.94 -10.36 9.48
N VAL A 206 -16.90 -11.16 9.37
CA VAL A 206 -15.99 -11.51 10.47
C VAL A 206 -14.55 -11.34 10.05
N LEU A 207 -13.72 -10.78 10.93
CA LEU A 207 -12.27 -10.78 10.77
C LEU A 207 -11.69 -11.97 11.53
N HIS A 208 -10.79 -12.70 10.89
CA HIS A 208 -10.14 -13.86 11.47
C HIS A 208 -8.65 -13.62 11.64
N ILE A 209 -8.17 -13.65 12.88
CA ILE A 209 -6.75 -13.61 13.23
C ILE A 209 -6.33 -15.03 13.60
N PRO A 210 -5.61 -15.75 12.71
CA PRO A 210 -5.23 -17.13 12.96
C PRO A 210 -4.09 -17.22 13.98
N PRO A 211 -3.90 -18.38 14.67
CA PRO A 211 -2.87 -18.54 15.70
C PRO A 211 -1.46 -18.18 15.22
N GLN A 212 -1.13 -18.45 13.96
CA GLN A 212 0.19 -18.14 13.37
C GLN A 212 0.49 -16.64 13.30
N ALA A 213 -0.53 -15.79 13.44
CA ALA A 213 -0.39 -14.33 13.40
C ALA A 213 -0.31 -13.70 14.81
N PHE A 214 -0.47 -14.46 15.89
CA PHE A 214 -0.59 -13.93 17.25
C PHE A 214 0.60 -13.09 17.68
N GLU A 215 1.81 -13.44 17.27
CA GLU A 215 3.04 -12.67 17.60
C GLU A 215 2.99 -11.23 17.08
N ALA A 216 2.24 -10.97 16.03
CA ALA A 216 2.12 -9.63 15.45
C ALA A 216 1.10 -8.73 16.18
N PHE A 217 0.27 -9.30 17.10
CA PHE A 217 -0.83 -8.59 17.72
C PHE A 217 -0.63 -8.41 19.23
N ASP A 218 -1.03 -7.27 19.77
CA ASP A 218 -1.36 -7.16 21.19
C ASP A 218 -2.72 -7.83 21.43
N LEU A 219 -2.68 -9.11 21.80
CA LEU A 219 -3.89 -9.92 21.99
C LEU A 219 -4.76 -9.42 23.14
N ARG A 220 -4.17 -8.70 24.11
CA ARG A 220 -4.90 -8.12 25.27
C ARG A 220 -5.75 -6.93 24.84
N ALA A 221 -5.25 -6.17 23.87
CA ALA A 221 -5.93 -5.01 23.34
C ALA A 221 -7.10 -5.36 22.39
N LEU A 222 -7.21 -6.61 21.90
CA LEU A 222 -8.26 -6.97 20.95
C LEU A 222 -9.69 -6.76 21.51
N ASN A 223 -9.91 -7.06 22.79
CA ASN A 223 -11.22 -6.85 23.42
C ASN A 223 -11.61 -5.38 23.52
N ALA A 224 -10.62 -4.47 23.59
CA ALA A 224 -10.86 -3.03 23.60
C ALA A 224 -11.35 -2.49 22.24
N LEU A 225 -11.28 -3.29 21.18
CA LEU A 225 -11.81 -2.94 19.87
C LEU A 225 -13.35 -3.03 19.80
N VAL A 226 -14.00 -3.72 20.74
CA VAL A 226 -15.48 -3.83 20.77
C VAL A 226 -16.07 -2.42 20.85
N GLY A 227 -17.02 -2.15 19.97
CA GLY A 227 -17.64 -0.84 19.81
C GLY A 227 -16.87 0.14 18.93
N GLN A 228 -15.61 -0.12 18.63
CA GLN A 228 -14.81 0.74 17.75
C GLN A 228 -15.15 0.49 16.27
N ARG A 229 -14.98 1.54 15.48
CA ARG A 229 -15.10 1.48 14.03
C ARG A 229 -13.73 1.29 13.42
N LEU A 230 -13.59 0.29 12.57
CA LEU A 230 -12.33 -0.07 11.89
C LEU A 230 -12.49 0.05 10.39
N GLU A 231 -11.36 0.19 9.70
CA GLU A 231 -11.26 0.16 8.24
C GLU A 231 -10.44 -1.06 7.77
N PRO A 232 -10.90 -2.30 8.06
CA PRO A 232 -10.15 -3.50 7.68
C PRO A 232 -10.06 -3.65 6.17
N ARG A 233 -8.93 -4.21 5.75
CA ARG A 233 -8.65 -4.49 4.33
C ARG A 233 -8.08 -5.87 4.12
N GLY A 234 -8.32 -6.42 2.94
CA GLY A 234 -7.80 -7.74 2.54
C GLY A 234 -8.74 -8.48 1.61
N TRP A 235 -8.49 -9.76 1.45
CA TRP A 235 -9.25 -10.59 0.54
C TRP A 235 -10.42 -11.25 1.26
N LEU A 236 -11.62 -10.90 0.81
CA LEU A 236 -12.87 -11.47 1.29
C LEU A 236 -13.07 -12.89 0.76
N VAL A 237 -13.40 -13.78 1.67
CA VAL A 237 -13.80 -15.17 1.38
C VAL A 237 -15.30 -15.31 1.61
N ASP A 238 -16.04 -15.74 0.59
CA ASP A 238 -17.45 -16.13 0.73
C ASP A 238 -17.52 -17.51 1.37
N ARG A 239 -18.15 -17.60 2.53
CA ARG A 239 -18.30 -18.82 3.30
C ARG A 239 -19.65 -19.51 3.09
N ARG A 240 -20.43 -19.10 2.10
CA ARG A 240 -21.73 -19.76 1.79
C ARG A 240 -21.54 -21.26 1.64
N GLY A 241 -22.43 -22.02 2.27
CA GLY A 241 -22.34 -23.49 2.29
C GLY A 241 -21.25 -24.08 3.22
N ARG A 242 -20.42 -23.24 3.86
CA ARG A 242 -19.39 -23.66 4.82
C ARG A 242 -19.57 -23.04 6.20
N ALA A 243 -20.29 -21.93 6.29
CA ALA A 243 -20.60 -21.28 7.55
C ALA A 243 -21.75 -22.00 8.25
N GLY A 244 -21.67 -22.13 9.59
CA GLY A 244 -22.79 -22.56 10.41
C GLY A 244 -23.95 -21.56 10.37
N LYS A 245 -25.14 -21.97 10.83
CA LYS A 245 -26.38 -21.17 10.75
C LYS A 245 -26.27 -19.75 11.30
N ASN A 246 -25.39 -19.51 12.28
CA ASN A 246 -25.21 -18.22 12.95
C ASN A 246 -23.82 -17.61 12.68
N GLN A 247 -23.12 -18.02 11.63
CA GLN A 247 -21.81 -17.49 11.31
C GLN A 247 -21.88 -16.48 10.17
N ALA A 248 -21.05 -15.45 10.26
CA ALA A 248 -20.94 -14.44 9.20
C ALA A 248 -20.60 -15.09 7.84
N ARG A 249 -21.29 -14.64 6.81
CA ARG A 249 -21.06 -15.10 5.43
C ARG A 249 -19.67 -14.73 4.92
N TRP A 250 -19.23 -13.51 5.21
CA TRP A 250 -17.96 -12.99 4.71
C TRP A 250 -16.88 -13.11 5.76
N MET A 251 -15.72 -13.58 5.37
CA MET A 251 -14.55 -13.65 6.23
C MET A 251 -13.38 -12.93 5.58
N LEU A 252 -12.70 -12.12 6.36
CA LEU A 252 -11.44 -11.49 6.00
C LEU A 252 -10.36 -12.00 6.96
N ARG A 253 -9.32 -12.64 6.42
CA ARG A 253 -8.17 -13.10 7.22
C ARG A 253 -7.21 -11.95 7.43
N VAL A 254 -6.85 -11.68 8.68
CA VAL A 254 -5.94 -10.62 9.08
C VAL A 254 -4.72 -11.24 9.76
N THR A 255 -3.54 -10.99 9.21
CA THR A 255 -2.28 -11.56 9.72
C THR A 255 -1.34 -10.50 10.30
N HIS A 256 -1.73 -9.22 10.28
CA HIS A 256 -0.98 -8.10 10.85
C HIS A 256 -1.92 -6.96 11.26
N PRO A 257 -1.66 -6.27 12.40
CA PRO A 257 -2.53 -5.19 12.90
C PRO A 257 -2.76 -4.05 11.90
N ALA A 258 -1.77 -3.74 11.06
CA ALA A 258 -1.89 -2.73 10.01
C ALA A 258 -3.04 -2.97 9.03
N MET A 259 -3.55 -4.22 8.93
CA MET A 259 -4.69 -4.58 8.08
C MET A 259 -6.05 -4.32 8.76
N LEU A 260 -6.07 -4.00 10.06
CA LEU A 260 -7.31 -3.66 10.76
C LEU A 260 -7.78 -2.23 10.46
N GLY A 261 -6.84 -1.32 10.13
CA GLY A 261 -7.17 0.07 9.82
C GLY A 261 -7.95 0.72 10.98
N LEU A 262 -7.26 1.05 12.07
CA LEU A 262 -7.88 1.89 13.10
C LEU A 262 -8.20 3.24 12.47
N SER A 263 -9.48 3.58 12.36
CA SER A 263 -9.89 4.94 11.98
C SER A 263 -9.46 5.88 13.11
N ARG A 264 -8.52 6.76 12.78
CA ARG A 264 -8.10 7.84 13.68
C ARG A 264 -9.12 8.95 13.68
#